data_519662e3e7a5afeeaea4bfe6f693ee67
#
_entry.id   519662e3e7a5afeeaea4bfe6f693ee67
#
_cell.length_a   1.000
_cell.length_b   1.000
_cell.length_c   1.000
_cell.angle_alpha   90.00
_cell.angle_beta   90.00
_cell.angle_gamma   90.00
#
_symmetry.space_group_name_H-M   'P 1'
#
loop_
_entity.id
_entity.type
_entity.pdbx_description
1 polymer ?
#
loop_
_entity_poly.entity_id
_entity_poly.type
_entity_poly.pdbx_seq_one_letter_code
_entity_poly.pdbx_strand_id
1 'polypeptide(L)'
;MTRSAGATGGFIERRLVNRDFARLWTGGAVSGLGDAVFDTTVLLWIATVLAHGRSWGPAAVSGVMLAAGLAVAVVGPIAGVFADRWEWRATMLRTEAIRAVLAGALTAVSLLPTRDLPVGAWLALVYGVVLALNVAGQFFNPSRFAMISQIVPGDEDRAKAVGLSQGTYAATLMIGPPLAAPLLFTVGFQWALLFNAASYVFSYWVIRSVRVERAARPPEQAPQTTPVSGLRSLGRDLLDGLRVFAHSRFLVTLLVMVVILTVGTGALNGLDVYFVTENLHADPHLYGLLSMADGTGAVLGALAAGAVVERLGIRRSTWLPLFLGGLVILLYARQTRFWSALLLVALVACLAGIVNTVFSPAVMKAAPKEYLGRVVQVFNPAMSLASMLSLAVSGWLASTVLVHYHGEIGGLHMGRIDLIFTAGAALVTLGGAYGGIFLPRDAESPRGVSSGRAASRRLRRAEAPTPR
;
A
#
# COMPACT_ATOMS: atom_id res chain seq x y z
N MET A 1 -41.21 36.57 -0.15
CA MET A 1 -41.01 35.60 -1.22
C MET A 1 -39.50 35.50 -1.50
N THR A 2 -38.79 34.64 -0.83
CA THR A 2 -37.39 34.26 -1.14
C THR A 2 -37.07 32.98 -0.39
N ARG A 3 -37.39 31.83 -1.01
CA ARG A 3 -36.89 30.50 -0.58
C ARG A 3 -37.02 29.54 -1.76
N SER A 4 -35.96 29.32 -2.52
CA SER A 4 -35.71 28.04 -3.21
C SER A 4 -34.44 28.11 -4.04
N ALA A 5 -33.29 28.08 -3.37
CA ALA A 5 -32.02 27.76 -4.02
C ALA A 5 -31.10 27.07 -2.98
N GLY A 6 -31.41 25.84 -2.62
CA GLY A 6 -30.63 25.14 -1.59
C GLY A 6 -30.93 23.64 -1.44
N ALA A 7 -31.70 23.03 -2.33
CA ALA A 7 -32.23 21.68 -2.07
C ALA A 7 -31.33 20.54 -2.59
N THR A 8 -30.39 20.78 -3.48
CA THR A 8 -29.51 19.75 -4.06
C THR A 8 -28.19 19.56 -3.31
N GLY A 9 -27.70 20.59 -2.61
CA GLY A 9 -26.49 20.47 -1.76
C GLY A 9 -26.69 19.68 -0.45
N GLY A 10 -27.91 19.70 0.10
CA GLY A 10 -28.18 19.15 1.43
C GLY A 10 -28.25 17.61 1.52
N PHE A 11 -28.41 16.90 0.41
CA PHE A 11 -28.59 15.44 0.44
C PHE A 11 -27.25 14.69 0.52
N ILE A 12 -26.21 15.21 -0.13
CA ILE A 12 -24.84 14.67 -0.07
C ILE A 12 -24.18 15.09 1.25
N GLU A 13 -24.42 16.31 1.71
CA GLU A 13 -23.84 16.86 2.96
C GLU A 13 -24.29 16.11 4.24
N ARG A 14 -25.51 15.57 4.28
CA ARG A 14 -25.99 14.79 5.43
C ARG A 14 -25.50 13.34 5.48
N ARG A 15 -24.99 12.79 4.37
CA ARG A 15 -24.42 11.43 4.30
C ARG A 15 -22.90 11.39 4.55
N LEU A 16 -22.21 12.50 4.32
CA LEU A 16 -20.78 12.63 4.56
C LEU A 16 -20.56 13.37 5.87
N VAL A 17 -20.27 12.69 6.92
CA VAL A 17 -19.92 13.09 8.29
C VAL A 17 -20.12 14.60 8.61
N ASN A 18 -19.41 15.50 7.92
CA ASN A 18 -19.61 16.94 7.91
C ASN A 18 -19.06 17.59 6.63
N ARG A 19 -19.34 18.90 6.44
CA ARG A 19 -19.01 19.67 5.24
C ARG A 19 -17.51 19.85 5.01
N ASP A 20 -16.75 20.06 6.06
CA ASP A 20 -15.31 20.24 5.97
C ASP A 20 -14.58 18.92 5.70
N PHE A 21 -15.07 17.82 6.26
CA PHE A 21 -14.62 16.48 5.89
C PHE A 21 -14.96 16.16 4.43
N ALA A 22 -16.17 16.48 3.96
CA ALA A 22 -16.55 16.26 2.57
C ALA A 22 -15.60 16.96 1.59
N ARG A 23 -15.19 18.19 1.88
CA ARG A 23 -14.20 18.95 1.11
C ARG A 23 -12.82 18.25 1.14
N LEU A 24 -12.32 17.95 2.34
CA LEU A 24 -11.05 17.27 2.50
C LEU A 24 -11.04 15.92 1.78
N TRP A 25 -12.12 15.17 1.88
CA TRP A 25 -12.30 13.87 1.23
C TRP A 25 -12.33 13.98 -0.29
N THR A 26 -13.11 14.92 -0.86
CA THR A 26 -13.17 15.10 -2.32
C THR A 26 -11.83 15.54 -2.90
N GLY A 27 -11.11 16.45 -2.24
CA GLY A 27 -9.75 16.82 -2.64
C GLY A 27 -8.82 15.62 -2.67
N GLY A 28 -8.82 14.82 -1.59
CA GLY A 28 -8.00 13.61 -1.48
C GLY A 28 -8.39 12.51 -2.47
N ALA A 29 -9.68 12.36 -2.79
CA ALA A 29 -10.15 11.39 -3.78
C ALA A 29 -9.68 11.74 -5.21
N VAL A 30 -9.79 12.99 -5.60
CA VAL A 30 -9.37 13.47 -6.93
C VAL A 30 -7.84 13.41 -7.05
N SER A 31 -7.09 13.86 -6.03
CA SER A 31 -5.64 13.78 -5.99
C SER A 31 -5.15 12.32 -6.03
N GLY A 32 -5.77 11.42 -5.24
CA GLY A 32 -5.44 10.00 -5.27
C GLY A 32 -5.73 9.31 -6.60
N LEU A 33 -6.81 9.70 -7.29
CA LEU A 33 -7.08 9.21 -8.64
C LEU A 33 -6.03 9.71 -9.64
N GLY A 34 -5.63 10.98 -9.53
CA GLY A 34 -4.54 11.56 -10.30
C GLY A 34 -3.24 10.79 -10.10
N ASP A 35 -2.87 10.48 -8.85
CA ASP A 35 -1.69 9.68 -8.52
C ASP A 35 -1.74 8.29 -9.18
N ALA A 36 -2.85 7.56 -9.06
CA ALA A 36 -2.99 6.22 -9.63
C ALA A 36 -2.93 6.22 -11.17
N VAL A 37 -3.51 7.24 -11.83
CA VAL A 37 -3.39 7.43 -13.28
C VAL A 37 -1.94 7.76 -13.67
N PHE A 38 -1.29 8.65 -12.94
CA PHE A 38 0.10 9.04 -13.18
C PHE A 38 1.05 7.86 -13.06
N ASP A 39 1.00 7.13 -11.95
CA ASP A 39 1.88 5.99 -11.66
C ASP A 39 1.77 4.93 -12.76
N THR A 40 0.53 4.55 -13.12
CA THR A 40 0.30 3.56 -14.19
C THR A 40 0.76 4.07 -15.55
N THR A 41 0.50 5.35 -15.86
CA THR A 41 0.91 5.96 -17.14
C THR A 41 2.42 6.00 -17.27
N VAL A 42 3.15 6.36 -16.21
CA VAL A 42 4.61 6.38 -16.20
C VAL A 42 5.19 4.98 -16.44
N LEU A 43 4.65 3.96 -15.76
CA LEU A 43 5.08 2.57 -15.93
C LEU A 43 4.87 2.09 -17.38
N LEU A 44 3.68 2.31 -17.91
CA LEU A 44 3.33 1.94 -19.29
C LEU A 44 4.18 2.71 -20.30
N TRP A 45 4.36 4.01 -20.12
CA TRP A 45 5.15 4.84 -21.04
C TRP A 45 6.62 4.41 -21.09
N ILE A 46 7.23 4.10 -19.93
CA ILE A 46 8.59 3.56 -19.91
C ILE A 46 8.64 2.21 -20.63
N ALA A 47 7.72 1.29 -20.31
CA ALA A 47 7.74 -0.05 -20.86
C ALA A 47 7.50 -0.06 -22.39
N THR A 48 6.57 0.77 -22.89
CA THR A 48 6.07 0.69 -24.27
C THR A 48 6.70 1.73 -25.21
N VAL A 49 7.27 2.83 -24.68
CA VAL A 49 7.83 3.92 -25.47
C VAL A 49 9.33 4.06 -25.24
N LEU A 50 9.77 4.35 -23.99
CA LEU A 50 11.18 4.63 -23.73
C LEU A 50 12.07 3.39 -23.82
N ALA A 51 11.59 2.27 -23.31
CA ALA A 51 12.32 1.01 -23.24
C ALA A 51 11.77 -0.07 -24.18
N HIS A 52 10.96 0.31 -25.17
CA HIS A 52 10.38 -0.64 -26.11
C HIS A 52 11.46 -1.48 -26.79
N GLY A 53 11.35 -2.81 -26.69
CA GLY A 53 12.30 -3.76 -27.28
C GLY A 53 13.71 -3.72 -26.66
N ARG A 54 13.90 -3.02 -25.54
CA ARG A 54 15.19 -2.95 -24.84
C ARG A 54 15.27 -3.97 -23.71
N SER A 55 16.41 -4.66 -23.60
CA SER A 55 16.65 -5.65 -22.56
C SER A 55 16.59 -5.06 -21.13
N TRP A 56 17.00 -3.81 -20.96
CA TRP A 56 16.99 -3.09 -19.68
C TRP A 56 15.62 -2.54 -19.28
N GLY A 57 14.58 -2.70 -20.10
CA GLY A 57 13.24 -2.19 -19.83
C GLY A 57 12.66 -2.63 -18.49
N PRO A 58 12.69 -3.92 -18.13
CA PRO A 58 12.19 -4.39 -16.82
C PRO A 58 12.89 -3.72 -15.62
N ALA A 59 14.20 -3.49 -15.70
CA ALA A 59 14.94 -2.78 -14.67
C ALA A 59 14.52 -1.29 -14.59
N ALA A 60 14.23 -0.66 -15.72
CA ALA A 60 13.76 0.73 -15.73
C ALA A 60 12.37 0.88 -15.09
N VAL A 61 11.44 -0.02 -15.36
CA VAL A 61 10.12 -0.02 -14.72
C VAL A 61 10.24 -0.28 -13.22
N SER A 62 11.02 -1.30 -12.83
CA SER A 62 11.29 -1.56 -11.40
C SER A 62 11.98 -0.38 -10.71
N GLY A 63 12.82 0.37 -11.43
CA GLY A 63 13.49 1.58 -10.94
C GLY A 63 12.52 2.70 -10.52
N VAL A 64 11.39 2.88 -11.23
CA VAL A 64 10.33 3.83 -10.82
C VAL A 64 9.74 3.45 -9.48
N MET A 65 9.38 2.18 -9.32
CA MET A 65 8.82 1.66 -8.07
C MET A 65 9.84 1.72 -6.93
N LEU A 66 11.13 1.49 -7.23
CA LEU A 66 12.21 1.65 -6.26
C LEU A 66 12.35 3.11 -5.81
N ALA A 67 12.24 4.07 -6.73
CA ALA A 67 12.29 5.50 -6.39
C ALA A 67 11.12 5.88 -5.46
N ALA A 68 9.91 5.41 -5.75
CA ALA A 68 8.75 5.60 -4.88
C ALA A 68 8.95 4.93 -3.50
N GLY A 69 9.40 3.66 -3.49
CA GLY A 69 9.68 2.90 -2.27
C GLY A 69 10.76 3.53 -1.40
N LEU A 70 11.79 4.13 -2.00
CA LEU A 70 12.86 4.84 -1.30
C LEU A 70 12.32 6.04 -0.52
N ALA A 71 11.41 6.82 -1.12
CA ALA A 71 10.73 7.91 -0.42
C ALA A 71 9.99 7.41 0.83
N VAL A 72 9.25 6.31 0.70
CA VAL A 72 8.50 5.71 1.82
C VAL A 72 9.46 5.21 2.91
N ALA A 73 10.49 4.47 2.54
CA ALA A 73 11.40 3.85 3.49
C ALA A 73 12.27 4.86 4.26
N VAL A 74 12.76 5.90 3.58
CA VAL A 74 13.69 6.89 4.17
C VAL A 74 12.94 8.07 4.78
N VAL A 75 11.97 8.63 4.06
CA VAL A 75 11.30 9.86 4.46
C VAL A 75 10.08 9.59 5.35
N GLY A 76 9.40 8.45 5.18
CA GLY A 76 8.20 8.10 5.96
C GLY A 76 8.40 8.23 7.49
N PRO A 77 9.42 7.59 8.09
CA PRO A 77 9.70 7.72 9.52
C PRO A 77 9.99 9.16 9.96
N ILE A 78 10.68 9.92 9.10
CA ILE A 78 11.04 11.32 9.36
C ILE A 78 9.79 12.21 9.30
N ALA A 79 8.96 12.01 8.27
CA ALA A 79 7.74 12.80 8.07
C ALA A 79 6.76 12.66 9.24
N GLY A 80 6.65 11.47 9.85
CA GLY A 80 5.84 11.27 11.05
C GLY A 80 6.25 12.18 12.22
N VAL A 81 7.55 12.29 12.48
CA VAL A 81 8.09 13.17 13.55
C VAL A 81 7.82 14.65 13.28
N PHE A 82 7.89 15.08 12.01
CA PHE A 82 7.63 16.47 11.64
C PHE A 82 6.13 16.80 11.57
N ALA A 83 5.28 15.84 11.18
CA ALA A 83 3.84 16.02 11.10
C ALA A 83 3.22 16.42 12.45
N ASP A 84 3.77 15.95 13.58
CA ASP A 84 3.32 16.31 14.91
C ASP A 84 3.61 17.75 15.31
N ARG A 85 4.57 18.40 14.63
CA ARG A 85 5.05 19.75 14.97
C ARG A 85 4.52 20.84 14.06
N TRP A 86 4.20 20.49 12.82
CA TRP A 86 3.79 21.46 11.81
C TRP A 86 2.28 21.68 11.82
N GLU A 87 1.86 22.82 11.31
CA GLU A 87 0.44 23.10 11.08
C GLU A 87 -0.07 22.21 9.94
N TRP A 88 -0.94 21.27 10.24
CA TRP A 88 -1.37 20.21 9.31
C TRP A 88 -1.95 20.76 8.01
N ARG A 89 -2.82 21.80 8.09
CA ARG A 89 -3.41 22.43 6.90
C ARG A 89 -2.34 23.10 6.03
N ALA A 90 -1.40 23.84 6.64
CA ALA A 90 -0.32 24.49 5.90
C ALA A 90 0.61 23.47 5.25
N THR A 91 0.91 22.37 5.94
CA THR A 91 1.71 21.26 5.39
C THR A 91 1.03 20.64 4.18
N MET A 92 -0.28 20.33 4.27
CA MET A 92 -1.05 19.80 3.15
C MET A 92 -1.06 20.75 1.95
N LEU A 93 -1.28 22.05 2.17
CA LEU A 93 -1.29 23.05 1.08
C LEU A 93 0.09 23.18 0.42
N ARG A 94 1.17 23.19 1.21
CA ARG A 94 2.54 23.26 0.67
C ARG A 94 2.88 22.02 -0.13
N THR A 95 2.54 20.84 0.35
CA THR A 95 2.81 19.58 -0.35
C THR A 95 2.02 19.49 -1.64
N GLU A 96 0.73 19.87 -1.67
CA GLU A 96 -0.06 19.89 -2.91
C GLU A 96 0.48 20.92 -3.91
N ALA A 97 0.93 22.10 -3.45
CA ALA A 97 1.55 23.09 -4.34
C ALA A 97 2.87 22.56 -4.95
N ILE A 98 3.73 21.94 -4.14
CA ILE A 98 4.98 21.33 -4.61
C ILE A 98 4.68 20.23 -5.64
N ARG A 99 3.73 19.34 -5.35
CA ARG A 99 3.33 18.26 -6.24
C ARG A 99 2.76 18.79 -7.56
N ALA A 100 1.91 19.82 -7.50
CA ALA A 100 1.37 20.48 -8.69
C ALA A 100 2.47 21.08 -9.58
N VAL A 101 3.47 21.75 -8.97
CA VAL A 101 4.61 22.32 -9.70
C VAL A 101 5.47 21.21 -10.32
N LEU A 102 5.79 20.15 -9.59
CA LEU A 102 6.60 19.04 -10.08
C LEU A 102 5.90 18.30 -11.24
N ALA A 103 4.63 17.95 -11.05
CA ALA A 103 3.84 17.29 -12.09
C ALA A 103 3.63 18.21 -13.30
N GLY A 104 3.37 19.50 -13.08
CA GLY A 104 3.26 20.51 -14.12
C GLY A 104 4.57 20.73 -14.90
N ALA A 105 5.70 20.75 -14.22
CA ALA A 105 7.03 20.84 -14.86
C ALA A 105 7.31 19.61 -15.72
N LEU A 106 7.03 18.40 -15.21
CA LEU A 106 7.15 17.18 -16.00
C LEU A 106 6.21 17.19 -17.21
N THR A 107 4.98 17.68 -17.04
CA THR A 107 4.03 17.88 -18.16
C THR A 107 4.60 18.83 -19.21
N ALA A 108 5.16 19.96 -18.80
CA ALA A 108 5.76 20.94 -19.73
C ALA A 108 6.93 20.33 -20.51
N VAL A 109 7.80 19.58 -19.83
CA VAL A 109 8.92 18.88 -20.52
C VAL A 109 8.41 17.78 -21.44
N SER A 110 7.31 17.10 -21.06
CA SER A 110 6.73 16.02 -21.89
C SER A 110 6.11 16.50 -23.21
N LEU A 111 5.94 17.80 -23.39
CA LEU A 111 5.53 18.40 -24.69
C LEU A 111 6.68 18.42 -25.70
N LEU A 112 7.92 18.27 -25.25
CA LEU A 112 9.07 18.13 -26.14
C LEU A 112 9.02 16.74 -26.82
N PRO A 113 9.42 16.63 -28.08
CA PRO A 113 9.57 15.33 -28.72
C PRO A 113 10.50 14.43 -27.91
N THR A 114 10.14 13.17 -27.73
CA THR A 114 10.96 12.22 -26.95
C THR A 114 12.38 12.02 -27.48
N ARG A 115 12.59 12.33 -28.77
CA ARG A 115 13.91 12.29 -29.46
C ARG A 115 14.82 13.43 -29.06
N ASP A 116 14.32 14.53 -28.54
CA ASP A 116 15.10 15.73 -28.23
C ASP A 116 15.95 15.57 -26.97
N LEU A 117 15.57 14.61 -26.12
CA LEU A 117 16.33 14.27 -24.93
C LEU A 117 16.83 12.82 -25.00
N PRO A 118 18.05 12.55 -24.54
CA PRO A 118 18.53 11.17 -24.42
C PRO A 118 17.69 10.39 -23.43
N VAL A 119 17.49 9.09 -23.67
CA VAL A 119 16.65 8.22 -22.82
C VAL A 119 17.07 8.27 -21.33
N GLY A 120 18.38 8.35 -21.08
CA GLY A 120 18.90 8.49 -19.71
C GLY A 120 18.43 9.77 -19.01
N ALA A 121 18.30 10.89 -19.74
CA ALA A 121 17.78 12.13 -19.20
C ALA A 121 16.28 12.03 -18.91
N TRP A 122 15.50 11.37 -19.76
CA TRP A 122 14.09 11.09 -19.50
C TRP A 122 13.91 10.23 -18.25
N LEU A 123 14.69 9.15 -18.11
CA LEU A 123 14.63 8.29 -16.93
C LEU A 123 15.04 9.05 -15.66
N ALA A 124 16.11 9.83 -15.70
CA ALA A 124 16.55 10.62 -14.56
C ALA A 124 15.49 11.65 -14.13
N LEU A 125 14.86 12.33 -15.10
CA LEU A 125 13.79 13.28 -14.84
C LEU A 125 12.57 12.58 -14.21
N VAL A 126 12.12 11.47 -14.79
CA VAL A 126 10.95 10.73 -14.27
C VAL A 126 11.23 10.18 -12.89
N TYR A 127 12.38 9.54 -12.67
CA TYR A 127 12.74 9.02 -11.33
C TYR A 127 12.85 10.14 -10.30
N GLY A 128 13.45 11.27 -10.68
CA GLY A 128 13.55 12.44 -9.80
C GLY A 128 12.19 13.01 -9.41
N VAL A 129 11.27 13.14 -10.38
CA VAL A 129 9.91 13.64 -10.14
C VAL A 129 9.11 12.63 -9.31
N VAL A 130 9.13 11.33 -9.65
CA VAL A 130 8.44 10.27 -8.87
C VAL A 130 8.95 10.25 -7.43
N LEU A 131 10.27 10.29 -7.24
CA LEU A 131 10.86 10.38 -5.90
C LEU A 131 10.35 11.61 -5.15
N ALA A 132 10.40 12.79 -5.76
CA ALA A 132 10.00 14.05 -5.14
C ALA A 132 8.49 14.10 -4.81
N LEU A 133 7.62 13.59 -5.71
CA LEU A 133 6.17 13.47 -5.49
C LEU A 133 5.87 12.55 -4.30
N ASN A 134 6.55 11.40 -4.23
CA ASN A 134 6.38 10.46 -3.13
C ASN A 134 6.94 11.01 -1.81
N VAL A 135 8.08 11.73 -1.83
CA VAL A 135 8.60 12.45 -0.65
C VAL A 135 7.57 13.45 -0.12
N ALA A 136 6.99 14.27 -0.98
CA ALA A 136 5.93 15.20 -0.58
C ALA A 136 4.71 14.46 0.01
N GLY A 137 4.34 13.31 -0.57
CA GLY A 137 3.26 12.44 -0.09
C GLY A 137 3.45 11.92 1.33
N GLN A 138 4.71 11.67 1.75
CA GLN A 138 5.01 11.22 3.12
C GLN A 138 4.62 12.27 4.18
N PHE A 139 4.64 13.55 3.85
CA PHE A 139 4.18 14.62 4.75
C PHE A 139 2.68 14.88 4.65
N PHE A 140 2.09 14.66 3.48
CA PHE A 140 0.67 14.88 3.24
C PHE A 140 -0.21 13.91 4.04
N ASN A 141 0.07 12.60 3.98
CA ASN A 141 -0.78 11.57 4.57
C ASN A 141 -0.95 11.69 6.09
N PRO A 142 0.11 11.81 6.92
CA PRO A 142 -0.04 12.01 8.36
C PRO A 142 -0.82 13.30 8.69
N SER A 143 -0.53 14.39 7.95
CA SER A 143 -1.22 15.67 8.14
C SER A 143 -2.72 15.56 7.83
N ARG A 144 -3.10 14.78 6.81
CA ARG A 144 -4.51 14.50 6.47
C ARG A 144 -5.21 13.74 7.59
N PHE A 145 -4.60 12.68 8.14
CA PHE A 145 -5.18 11.93 9.25
C PHE A 145 -5.35 12.79 10.51
N ALA A 146 -4.34 13.59 10.84
CA ALA A 146 -4.42 14.53 11.95
C ALA A 146 -5.52 15.58 11.74
N MET A 147 -5.68 16.09 10.52
CA MET A 147 -6.74 17.05 10.19
C MET A 147 -8.13 16.41 10.28
N ILE A 148 -8.33 15.15 9.85
CA ILE A 148 -9.59 14.43 10.04
C ILE A 148 -9.95 14.37 11.53
N SER A 149 -8.99 14.07 12.41
CA SER A 149 -9.23 14.00 13.85
C SER A 149 -9.64 15.34 14.45
N GLN A 150 -9.25 16.44 13.86
CA GLN A 150 -9.59 17.80 14.30
C GLN A 150 -10.95 18.26 13.80
N ILE A 151 -11.30 17.96 12.53
CA ILE A 151 -12.55 18.45 11.92
C ILE A 151 -13.76 17.53 12.15
N VAL A 152 -13.52 16.26 12.57
CA VAL A 152 -14.58 15.29 12.81
C VAL A 152 -14.70 15.06 14.32
N PRO A 153 -15.73 15.59 14.98
CA PRO A 153 -16.00 15.35 16.38
C PRO A 153 -16.60 13.94 16.57
N GLY A 154 -16.19 13.27 17.66
CA GLY A 154 -16.70 11.94 18.02
C GLY A 154 -15.96 10.78 17.36
N ASP A 155 -15.77 9.71 18.14
CA ASP A 155 -14.95 8.57 17.72
C ASP A 155 -15.65 7.72 16.64
N GLU A 156 -16.99 7.62 16.70
CA GLU A 156 -17.77 6.87 15.70
C GLU A 156 -17.70 7.52 14.32
N ASP A 157 -17.86 8.85 14.26
CA ASP A 157 -17.80 9.59 13.00
C ASP A 157 -16.37 9.65 12.45
N ARG A 158 -15.34 9.68 13.33
CA ARG A 158 -13.94 9.52 12.89
C ARG A 158 -13.71 8.15 12.27
N ALA A 159 -14.21 7.09 12.87
CA ALA A 159 -14.09 5.75 12.31
C ALA A 159 -14.75 5.65 10.93
N LYS A 160 -15.93 6.26 10.73
CA LYS A 160 -16.60 6.37 9.43
C LYS A 160 -15.77 7.18 8.43
N ALA A 161 -15.22 8.32 8.85
CA ALA A 161 -14.39 9.18 8.00
C ALA A 161 -13.12 8.47 7.53
N VAL A 162 -12.42 7.78 8.43
CA VAL A 162 -11.25 6.97 8.10
C VAL A 162 -11.63 5.81 7.18
N GLY A 163 -12.71 5.09 7.48
CA GLY A 163 -13.21 4.00 6.64
C GLY A 163 -13.56 4.47 5.22
N LEU A 164 -14.24 5.61 5.07
CA LEU A 164 -14.55 6.21 3.77
C LEU A 164 -13.26 6.62 3.02
N SER A 165 -12.29 7.19 3.72
CA SER A 165 -11.00 7.57 3.12
C SER A 165 -10.21 6.35 2.62
N GLN A 166 -10.19 5.25 3.39
CA GLN A 166 -9.54 4.01 3.00
C GLN A 166 -10.26 3.31 1.83
N GLY A 167 -11.59 3.27 1.87
CA GLY A 167 -12.40 2.75 0.77
C GLY A 167 -12.20 3.54 -0.53
N THR A 168 -12.10 4.86 -0.43
CA THR A 168 -11.81 5.73 -1.59
C THR A 168 -10.40 5.48 -2.13
N TYR A 169 -9.41 5.32 -1.26
CA TYR A 169 -8.05 4.98 -1.67
C TYR A 169 -8.01 3.64 -2.43
N ALA A 170 -8.69 2.61 -1.92
CA ALA A 170 -8.82 1.34 -2.63
C ALA A 170 -9.53 1.49 -3.98
N ALA A 171 -10.58 2.31 -4.05
CA ALA A 171 -11.28 2.60 -5.30
C ALA A 171 -10.39 3.35 -6.31
N THR A 172 -9.54 4.27 -5.88
CA THR A 172 -8.61 4.97 -6.79
C THR A 172 -7.57 4.03 -7.38
N LEU A 173 -7.05 3.08 -6.60
CA LEU A 173 -6.13 2.05 -7.09
C LEU A 173 -6.82 1.09 -8.09
N MET A 174 -8.11 0.83 -7.91
CA MET A 174 -8.88 -0.03 -8.82
C MET A 174 -9.26 0.69 -10.13
N ILE A 175 -9.63 1.98 -10.06
CA ILE A 175 -10.17 2.75 -11.18
C ILE A 175 -9.05 3.46 -11.98
N GLY A 176 -7.97 3.88 -11.30
CA GLY A 176 -6.88 4.64 -11.90
C GLY A 176 -6.21 3.94 -13.10
N PRO A 177 -5.73 2.71 -12.95
CA PRO A 177 -5.06 2.00 -14.05
C PRO A 177 -5.91 1.81 -15.32
N PRO A 178 -7.20 1.44 -15.25
CA PRO A 178 -8.07 1.41 -16.43
C PRO A 178 -8.24 2.75 -17.14
N LEU A 179 -8.14 3.87 -16.41
CA LEU A 179 -8.19 5.21 -17.00
C LEU A 179 -6.86 5.62 -17.61
N ALA A 180 -5.74 5.13 -17.06
CA ALA A 180 -4.39 5.49 -17.49
C ALA A 180 -4.09 5.00 -18.92
N ALA A 181 -4.45 3.77 -19.26
CA ALA A 181 -4.16 3.18 -20.55
C ALA A 181 -4.84 3.91 -21.73
N PRO A 182 -6.15 4.20 -21.71
CA PRO A 182 -6.78 5.04 -22.74
C PRO A 182 -6.15 6.43 -22.81
N LEU A 183 -5.90 7.10 -21.69
CA LEU A 183 -5.26 8.41 -21.70
C LEU A 183 -3.90 8.39 -22.39
N LEU A 184 -3.06 7.40 -22.09
CA LEU A 184 -1.73 7.25 -22.69
C LEU A 184 -1.82 7.01 -24.19
N PHE A 185 -2.62 6.04 -24.63
CA PHE A 185 -2.56 5.52 -25.99
C PHE A 185 -3.48 6.25 -26.97
N THR A 186 -4.56 6.92 -26.52
CA THR A 186 -5.47 7.65 -27.40
C THR A 186 -5.19 9.15 -27.42
N VAL A 187 -4.92 9.74 -26.26
CA VAL A 187 -4.76 11.19 -26.09
C VAL A 187 -3.29 11.59 -25.97
N GLY A 188 -2.50 10.75 -25.34
CA GLY A 188 -1.05 10.92 -25.17
C GLY A 188 -0.61 11.08 -23.72
N PHE A 189 0.64 10.73 -23.46
CA PHE A 189 1.29 10.72 -22.16
C PHE A 189 1.14 12.05 -21.39
N GLN A 190 1.31 13.16 -22.09
CA GLN A 190 1.24 14.51 -21.50
C GLN A 190 -0.10 14.83 -20.86
N TRP A 191 -1.20 14.27 -21.38
CA TRP A 191 -2.53 14.52 -20.83
C TRP A 191 -2.78 13.80 -19.51
N ALA A 192 -2.23 12.63 -19.34
CA ALA A 192 -2.28 11.93 -18.05
C ALA A 192 -1.46 12.66 -16.99
N LEU A 193 -0.29 13.20 -17.35
CA LEU A 193 0.51 14.06 -16.47
C LEU A 193 -0.22 15.34 -16.11
N LEU A 194 -0.86 15.99 -17.09
CA LEU A 194 -1.65 17.20 -16.88
C LEU A 194 -2.86 16.93 -15.96
N PHE A 195 -3.52 15.80 -16.15
CA PHE A 195 -4.61 15.38 -15.26
C PHE A 195 -4.16 15.27 -13.81
N ASN A 196 -2.99 14.66 -13.57
CA ASN A 196 -2.43 14.59 -12.22
C ASN A 196 -2.04 15.97 -11.67
N ALA A 197 -1.37 16.82 -12.45
CA ALA A 197 -1.05 18.18 -12.04
C ALA A 197 -2.32 18.98 -11.68
N ALA A 198 -3.37 18.90 -12.51
CA ALA A 198 -4.66 19.53 -12.27
C ALA A 198 -5.36 18.99 -11.02
N SER A 199 -5.24 17.69 -10.73
CA SER A 199 -5.80 17.07 -9.53
C SER A 199 -5.21 17.65 -8.25
N TYR A 200 -3.89 17.91 -8.22
CA TYR A 200 -3.22 18.56 -7.10
C TYR A 200 -3.65 20.03 -6.92
N VAL A 201 -3.81 20.75 -8.03
CA VAL A 201 -4.33 22.12 -8.00
C VAL A 201 -5.75 22.14 -7.45
N PHE A 202 -6.60 21.22 -7.90
CA PHE A 202 -7.97 21.07 -7.39
C PHE A 202 -7.95 20.75 -5.88
N SER A 203 -7.17 19.76 -5.46
CA SER A 203 -7.02 19.39 -4.05
C SER A 203 -6.56 20.58 -3.20
N TYR A 204 -5.56 21.34 -3.68
CA TYR A 204 -5.08 22.56 -3.02
C TYR A 204 -6.20 23.56 -2.75
N TRP A 205 -7.01 23.88 -3.77
CA TRP A 205 -8.10 24.84 -3.63
C TRP A 205 -9.21 24.35 -2.70
N VAL A 206 -9.52 23.06 -2.76
CA VAL A 206 -10.52 22.44 -1.89
C VAL A 206 -10.03 22.45 -0.43
N ILE A 207 -8.80 22.04 -0.17
CA ILE A 207 -8.19 22.07 1.19
C ILE A 207 -8.13 23.52 1.71
N ARG A 208 -7.82 24.48 0.85
CA ARG A 208 -7.81 25.90 1.22
C ARG A 208 -9.18 26.39 1.68
N SER A 209 -10.26 25.81 1.18
CA SER A 209 -11.64 26.15 1.55
C SER A 209 -12.12 25.52 2.87
N VAL A 210 -11.39 24.55 3.42
CA VAL A 210 -11.72 23.91 4.70
C VAL A 210 -11.52 24.89 5.84
N ARG A 211 -12.52 25.07 6.67
CA ARG A 211 -12.47 25.94 7.84
C ARG A 211 -11.98 25.11 9.03
N VAL A 212 -10.82 25.44 9.51
CA VAL A 212 -10.27 24.86 10.74
C VAL A 212 -10.42 25.92 11.82
N GLU A 213 -11.29 25.70 12.79
CA GLU A 213 -11.25 26.50 14.02
C GLU A 213 -9.89 26.25 14.67
N ARG A 214 -9.14 27.33 14.88
CA ARG A 214 -7.90 27.25 15.65
C ARG A 214 -8.24 26.86 17.09
N ALA A 215 -8.41 25.57 17.32
CA ALA A 215 -8.33 25.07 18.68
C ALA A 215 -6.90 25.39 19.14
N ALA A 216 -6.79 26.30 20.12
CA ALA A 216 -5.51 26.55 20.76
C ALA A 216 -4.99 25.21 21.26
N ARG A 217 -3.87 24.78 20.70
CA ARG A 217 -3.19 23.54 21.12
C ARG A 217 -2.96 23.67 22.63
N PRO A 218 -3.44 22.77 23.48
CA PRO A 218 -3.15 22.86 24.89
C PRO A 218 -1.63 22.87 25.07
N PRO A 219 -1.05 23.81 25.82
CA PRO A 219 0.41 23.92 25.97
C PRO A 219 1.09 22.65 26.51
N GLU A 220 0.32 21.75 27.08
CA GLU A 220 0.78 20.57 27.81
C GLU A 220 1.10 19.35 26.92
N GLN A 221 0.78 19.39 25.61
CA GLN A 221 1.01 18.27 24.70
C GLN A 221 2.08 18.52 23.63
N ALA A 222 2.88 19.55 23.76
CA ALA A 222 4.05 19.70 22.88
C ALA A 222 5.09 18.64 23.27
N PRO A 223 5.46 17.71 22.34
CA PRO A 223 6.53 16.76 22.64
C PRO A 223 7.81 17.53 22.97
N GLN A 224 8.32 17.40 24.18
CA GLN A 224 9.57 18.05 24.64
C GLN A 224 10.83 17.40 24.03
N THR A 225 10.70 16.60 22.99
CA THR A 225 11.82 15.91 22.36
C THR A 225 12.40 16.74 21.21
N THR A 226 13.70 17.01 21.27
CA THR A 226 14.46 17.60 20.15
C THR A 226 14.49 16.64 18.96
N PRO A 227 14.64 17.11 17.69
CA PRO A 227 14.67 16.26 16.50
C PRO A 227 15.73 15.14 16.58
N VAL A 228 16.86 15.43 17.20
CA VAL A 228 17.97 14.48 17.39
C VAL A 228 17.63 13.42 18.43
N SER A 229 16.86 13.75 19.47
CA SER A 229 16.37 12.77 20.45
C SER A 229 15.29 11.86 19.86
N GLY A 230 14.48 12.37 18.92
CA GLY A 230 13.49 11.57 18.19
C GLY A 230 14.11 10.49 17.30
N LEU A 231 15.19 10.77 16.59
CA LEU A 231 15.89 9.77 15.78
C LEU A 231 16.63 8.71 16.63
N ARG A 232 17.19 9.13 17.78
CA ARG A 232 17.82 8.19 18.73
C ARG A 232 16.78 7.34 19.46
N SER A 233 15.59 7.87 19.76
CA SER A 233 14.49 7.10 20.34
C SER A 233 13.95 6.09 19.34
N LEU A 234 13.80 6.44 18.04
CA LEU A 234 13.44 5.52 16.97
C LEU A 234 14.37 4.29 16.90
N GLY A 235 15.69 4.52 17.00
CA GLY A 235 16.66 3.41 17.02
C GLY A 235 16.51 2.51 18.25
N ARG A 236 16.24 3.07 19.42
CA ARG A 236 15.98 2.30 20.66
C ARG A 236 14.65 1.56 20.58
N ASP A 237 13.60 2.22 20.12
CA ASP A 237 12.27 1.61 19.97
C ASP A 237 12.29 0.46 18.95
N LEU A 238 13.06 0.59 17.86
CA LEU A 238 13.33 -0.50 16.92
C LEU A 238 14.07 -1.69 17.58
N LEU A 239 15.12 -1.42 18.36
CA LEU A 239 15.87 -2.46 19.07
C LEU A 239 15.01 -3.16 20.13
N ASP A 240 14.20 -2.40 20.87
CA ASP A 240 13.27 -2.98 21.86
C ASP A 240 12.16 -3.76 21.15
N GLY A 241 11.67 -3.26 20.03
CA GLY A 241 10.74 -3.99 19.15
C GLY A 241 11.34 -5.34 18.70
N LEU A 242 12.57 -5.34 18.17
CA LEU A 242 13.29 -6.53 17.76
C LEU A 242 13.49 -7.54 18.91
N ARG A 243 13.75 -7.06 20.13
CA ARG A 243 13.83 -7.93 21.31
C ARG A 243 12.50 -8.61 21.64
N VAL A 244 11.38 -7.87 21.58
CA VAL A 244 10.04 -8.44 21.76
C VAL A 244 9.75 -9.48 20.69
N PHE A 245 10.13 -9.20 19.43
CA PHE A 245 10.02 -10.16 18.33
C PHE A 245 10.81 -11.43 18.61
N ALA A 246 12.09 -11.32 18.98
CA ALA A 246 12.96 -12.45 19.22
C ALA A 246 12.43 -13.41 20.30
N HIS A 247 11.64 -12.91 21.26
CA HIS A 247 11.04 -13.72 22.30
C HIS A 247 9.68 -14.34 21.94
N SER A 248 9.04 -13.90 20.85
CA SER A 248 7.74 -14.39 20.42
C SER A 248 7.85 -15.21 19.13
N ARG A 249 7.81 -16.55 19.24
CA ARG A 249 7.79 -17.42 18.04
C ARG A 249 6.66 -17.09 17.06
N PHE A 250 5.52 -16.66 17.58
CA PHE A 250 4.39 -16.27 16.70
C PHE A 250 4.72 -15.04 15.86
N LEU A 251 5.24 -13.98 16.48
CA LEU A 251 5.59 -12.73 15.76
C LEU A 251 6.71 -12.95 14.76
N VAL A 252 7.74 -13.73 15.12
CA VAL A 252 8.82 -14.11 14.20
C VAL A 252 8.27 -14.88 13.00
N THR A 253 7.44 -15.91 13.24
CA THR A 253 6.85 -16.70 12.16
C THR A 253 6.01 -15.81 11.24
N LEU A 254 5.22 -14.91 11.81
CA LEU A 254 4.36 -13.99 11.05
C LEU A 254 5.20 -13.00 10.22
N LEU A 255 6.29 -12.45 10.79
CA LEU A 255 7.23 -11.57 10.07
C LEU A 255 7.89 -12.31 8.90
N VAL A 256 8.40 -13.49 9.14
CA VAL A 256 9.03 -14.32 8.09
C VAL A 256 8.03 -14.62 6.97
N MET A 257 6.80 -15.02 7.30
CA MET A 257 5.75 -15.26 6.31
C MET A 257 5.47 -14.03 5.46
N VAL A 258 5.32 -12.85 6.08
CA VAL A 258 5.00 -11.61 5.37
C VAL A 258 6.18 -11.13 4.52
N VAL A 259 7.41 -11.26 5.02
CA VAL A 259 8.62 -10.96 4.23
C VAL A 259 8.71 -11.88 3.00
N ILE A 260 8.51 -13.19 3.18
CA ILE A 260 8.51 -14.15 2.07
C ILE A 260 7.39 -13.82 1.06
N LEU A 261 6.18 -13.52 1.54
CA LEU A 261 5.08 -13.06 0.68
C LEU A 261 5.49 -11.83 -0.12
N THR A 262 6.01 -10.80 0.54
CA THR A 262 6.38 -9.53 -0.10
C THR A 262 7.50 -9.72 -1.13
N VAL A 263 8.50 -10.55 -0.83
CA VAL A 263 9.56 -10.90 -1.78
C VAL A 263 8.99 -11.67 -2.97
N GLY A 264 8.11 -12.65 -2.73
CA GLY A 264 7.52 -13.45 -3.80
C GLY A 264 6.57 -12.67 -4.73
N THR A 265 5.78 -11.74 -4.16
CA THR A 265 4.82 -10.94 -4.93
C THR A 265 5.42 -9.65 -5.52
N GLY A 266 6.51 -9.14 -4.96
CA GLY A 266 7.14 -7.90 -5.45
C GLY A 266 7.63 -8.00 -6.90
N ALA A 267 8.04 -9.19 -7.34
CA ALA A 267 8.41 -9.45 -8.72
C ALA A 267 7.22 -9.30 -9.69
N LEU A 268 6.01 -9.72 -9.29
CA LEU A 268 4.80 -9.55 -10.09
C LEU A 268 4.54 -8.06 -10.33
N ASN A 269 4.50 -7.25 -9.26
CA ASN A 269 4.24 -5.82 -9.37
C ASN A 269 5.19 -5.09 -10.33
N GLY A 270 6.49 -5.46 -10.34
CA GLY A 270 7.48 -4.83 -11.20
C GLY A 270 7.47 -5.30 -12.65
N LEU A 271 7.00 -6.52 -12.91
CA LEU A 271 7.13 -7.19 -14.20
C LEU A 271 5.80 -7.47 -14.90
N ASP A 272 4.63 -7.20 -14.27
CA ASP A 272 3.31 -7.49 -14.82
C ASP A 272 3.07 -6.83 -16.19
N VAL A 273 3.59 -5.63 -16.44
CA VAL A 273 3.51 -4.99 -17.75
C VAL A 273 4.19 -5.84 -18.83
N TYR A 274 5.36 -6.40 -18.52
CA TYR A 274 6.09 -7.29 -19.42
C TYR A 274 5.43 -8.65 -19.56
N PHE A 275 4.81 -9.16 -18.50
CA PHE A 275 4.02 -10.39 -18.57
C PHE A 275 2.84 -10.23 -19.52
N VAL A 276 2.12 -9.10 -19.48
CA VAL A 276 1.03 -8.82 -20.40
C VAL A 276 1.53 -8.76 -21.85
N THR A 277 2.65 -8.11 -22.12
CA THR A 277 3.14 -7.88 -23.49
C THR A 277 3.93 -9.07 -24.05
N GLU A 278 4.80 -9.70 -23.26
CA GLU A 278 5.71 -10.75 -23.72
C GLU A 278 5.11 -12.16 -23.59
N ASN A 279 4.34 -12.46 -22.52
CA ASN A 279 3.82 -13.80 -22.26
C ASN A 279 2.39 -13.96 -22.72
N LEU A 280 1.52 -13.01 -22.42
CA LEU A 280 0.12 -13.05 -22.86
C LEU A 280 -0.06 -12.56 -24.29
N HIS A 281 0.99 -11.96 -24.90
CA HIS A 281 0.96 -11.34 -26.22
C HIS A 281 -0.27 -10.42 -26.39
N ALA A 282 -0.65 -9.75 -25.29
CA ALA A 282 -1.81 -8.91 -25.20
C ALA A 282 -1.44 -7.43 -25.43
N ASP A 283 -2.42 -6.67 -25.92
CA ASP A 283 -2.23 -5.24 -26.11
C ASP A 283 -1.93 -4.56 -24.76
N PRO A 284 -0.93 -3.67 -24.65
CA PRO A 284 -0.63 -2.91 -23.44
C PRO A 284 -1.82 -2.14 -22.85
N HIS A 285 -2.83 -1.79 -23.67
CA HIS A 285 -4.09 -1.20 -23.21
C HIS A 285 -4.80 -2.07 -22.16
N LEU A 286 -4.63 -3.39 -22.24
CA LEU A 286 -5.30 -4.34 -21.34
C LEU A 286 -4.65 -4.41 -19.95
N TYR A 287 -3.46 -3.83 -19.77
CA TYR A 287 -2.80 -3.77 -18.45
C TYR A 287 -3.69 -3.09 -17.40
N GLY A 288 -4.43 -2.04 -17.79
CA GLY A 288 -5.38 -1.38 -16.90
C GLY A 288 -6.47 -2.32 -16.37
N LEU A 289 -6.98 -3.23 -17.22
CA LEU A 289 -7.97 -4.24 -16.80
C LEU A 289 -7.35 -5.27 -15.86
N LEU A 290 -6.11 -5.67 -16.09
CA LEU A 290 -5.39 -6.58 -15.19
C LEU A 290 -5.26 -5.97 -13.79
N SER A 291 -4.81 -4.72 -13.71
CA SER A 291 -4.70 -3.98 -12.44
C SER A 291 -6.06 -3.75 -11.77
N MET A 292 -7.14 -3.53 -12.54
CA MET A 292 -8.50 -3.45 -12.01
C MET A 292 -8.95 -4.79 -11.41
N ALA A 293 -8.63 -5.90 -12.06
CA ALA A 293 -8.95 -7.24 -11.56
C ALA A 293 -8.19 -7.54 -10.26
N ASP A 294 -6.92 -7.12 -10.17
CA ASP A 294 -6.13 -7.18 -8.94
C ASP A 294 -6.79 -6.39 -7.81
N GLY A 295 -7.07 -5.11 -8.03
CA GLY A 295 -7.76 -4.27 -7.04
C GLY A 295 -9.12 -4.82 -6.62
N THR A 296 -9.93 -5.30 -7.57
CA THR A 296 -11.25 -5.88 -7.30
C THR A 296 -11.11 -7.16 -6.46
N GLY A 297 -10.16 -8.02 -6.82
CA GLY A 297 -9.85 -9.23 -6.06
C GLY A 297 -9.46 -8.90 -4.61
N ALA A 298 -8.57 -7.93 -4.41
CA ALA A 298 -8.13 -7.50 -3.08
C ALA A 298 -9.31 -7.00 -2.21
N VAL A 299 -10.22 -6.21 -2.78
CA VAL A 299 -11.43 -5.75 -2.08
C VAL A 299 -12.34 -6.91 -1.72
N LEU A 300 -12.61 -7.82 -2.65
CA LEU A 300 -13.44 -9.00 -2.38
C LEU A 300 -12.83 -9.89 -1.29
N GLY A 301 -11.50 -10.06 -1.32
CA GLY A 301 -10.78 -10.78 -0.29
C GLY A 301 -10.89 -10.12 1.09
N ALA A 302 -10.74 -8.81 1.15
CA ALA A 302 -10.90 -8.06 2.40
C ALA A 302 -12.33 -8.19 2.98
N LEU A 303 -13.35 -8.14 2.14
CA LEU A 303 -14.74 -8.33 2.55
C LEU A 303 -15.01 -9.78 3.02
N ALA A 304 -14.41 -10.76 2.38
CA ALA A 304 -14.56 -12.17 2.74
C ALA A 304 -13.78 -12.56 4.00
N ALA A 305 -12.77 -11.77 4.41
CA ALA A 305 -11.84 -12.11 5.47
C ALA A 305 -12.54 -12.43 6.80
N GLY A 306 -13.58 -11.67 7.19
CA GLY A 306 -14.38 -11.91 8.40
C GLY A 306 -14.98 -13.31 8.40
N ALA A 307 -15.72 -13.67 7.35
CA ALA A 307 -16.36 -14.98 7.22
C ALA A 307 -15.34 -16.13 7.15
N VAL A 308 -14.17 -15.88 6.53
CA VAL A 308 -13.08 -16.86 6.49
C VAL A 308 -12.49 -17.08 7.88
N VAL A 309 -12.29 -16.02 8.66
CA VAL A 309 -11.81 -16.12 10.05
C VAL A 309 -12.80 -16.83 10.97
N GLU A 310 -14.10 -16.54 10.82
CA GLU A 310 -15.15 -17.22 11.59
C GLU A 310 -15.18 -18.72 11.34
N ARG A 311 -14.97 -19.15 10.08
CA ARG A 311 -15.02 -20.56 9.70
C ARG A 311 -13.72 -21.33 9.95
N LEU A 312 -12.59 -20.72 9.70
CA LEU A 312 -11.27 -21.41 9.69
C LEU A 312 -10.40 -21.06 10.91
N GLY A 313 -10.77 -20.02 11.66
CA GLY A 313 -9.94 -19.45 12.73
C GLY A 313 -8.78 -18.60 12.19
N ILE A 314 -8.23 -17.73 13.03
CA ILE A 314 -7.16 -16.77 12.65
C ILE A 314 -5.94 -17.50 12.07
N ARG A 315 -5.52 -18.60 12.68
CA ARG A 315 -4.33 -19.35 12.26
C ARG A 315 -4.45 -19.84 10.80
N ARG A 316 -5.53 -20.57 10.48
CA ARG A 316 -5.73 -21.10 9.13
C ARG A 316 -5.97 -20.00 8.11
N SER A 317 -6.68 -18.94 8.49
CA SER A 317 -6.95 -17.77 7.64
C SER A 317 -5.68 -16.97 7.31
N THR A 318 -4.58 -17.18 8.01
CA THR A 318 -3.30 -16.53 7.71
C THR A 318 -2.45 -17.36 6.75
N TRP A 319 -2.24 -18.66 6.99
CA TRP A 319 -1.31 -19.44 6.19
C TRP A 319 -1.95 -20.08 4.95
N LEU A 320 -3.22 -20.53 5.02
CA LEU A 320 -3.86 -21.26 3.95
C LEU A 320 -4.09 -20.40 2.69
N PRO A 321 -4.63 -19.15 2.79
CA PRO A 321 -4.72 -18.30 1.61
C PRO A 321 -3.35 -17.95 1.02
N LEU A 322 -2.30 -17.84 1.84
CA LEU A 322 -0.94 -17.63 1.37
C LEU A 322 -0.43 -18.84 0.58
N PHE A 323 -0.60 -20.04 1.09
CA PHE A 323 -0.22 -21.29 0.41
C PHE A 323 -0.96 -21.46 -0.92
N LEU A 324 -2.29 -21.28 -0.92
CA LEU A 324 -3.11 -21.34 -2.12
C LEU A 324 -2.76 -20.22 -3.10
N GLY A 325 -2.47 -19.02 -2.61
CA GLY A 325 -2.02 -17.88 -3.42
C GLY A 325 -0.76 -18.21 -4.21
N GLY A 326 0.22 -18.83 -3.56
CA GLY A 326 1.43 -19.29 -4.25
C GLY A 326 1.15 -20.30 -5.37
N LEU A 327 0.25 -21.25 -5.15
CA LEU A 327 -0.18 -22.21 -6.20
C LEU A 327 -0.92 -21.49 -7.34
N VAL A 328 -1.77 -20.52 -7.04
CA VAL A 328 -2.47 -19.74 -8.06
C VAL A 328 -1.50 -18.85 -8.85
N ILE A 329 -0.49 -18.25 -8.21
CA ILE A 329 0.58 -17.51 -8.90
C ILE A 329 1.35 -18.45 -9.84
N LEU A 330 1.61 -19.70 -9.44
CA LEU A 330 2.24 -20.69 -10.30
C LEU A 330 1.41 -20.97 -11.56
N LEU A 331 0.09 -21.09 -11.40
CA LEU A 331 -0.84 -21.22 -12.54
C LEU A 331 -0.90 -19.94 -13.37
N TYR A 332 -0.87 -18.77 -12.74
CA TYR A 332 -0.83 -17.47 -13.41
C TYR A 332 0.42 -17.32 -14.28
N ALA A 333 1.59 -17.69 -13.77
CA ALA A 333 2.85 -17.65 -14.51
C ALA A 333 2.85 -18.53 -15.78
N ARG A 334 1.92 -19.49 -15.91
CA ARG A 334 1.78 -20.39 -17.07
C ARG A 334 0.73 -19.95 -18.09
N GLN A 335 0.10 -18.80 -17.84
CA GLN A 335 -0.95 -18.35 -18.76
C GLN A 335 -0.36 -17.76 -20.03
N THR A 336 -1.00 -18.11 -21.14
CA THR A 336 -0.76 -17.52 -22.47
C THR A 336 -1.98 -16.78 -23.00
N ARG A 337 -3.10 -16.82 -22.26
CA ARG A 337 -4.35 -16.14 -22.62
C ARG A 337 -4.69 -15.08 -21.59
N PHE A 338 -4.98 -13.88 -22.06
CA PHE A 338 -5.28 -12.74 -21.20
C PHE A 338 -6.47 -12.98 -20.25
N TRP A 339 -7.58 -13.53 -20.74
CA TRP A 339 -8.79 -13.70 -19.93
C TRP A 339 -8.63 -14.70 -18.79
N SER A 340 -7.88 -15.77 -18.98
CA SER A 340 -7.57 -16.70 -17.89
C SER A 340 -6.59 -16.10 -16.89
N ALA A 341 -5.62 -15.31 -17.34
CA ALA A 341 -4.71 -14.56 -16.48
C ALA A 341 -5.47 -13.54 -15.62
N LEU A 342 -6.45 -12.83 -16.21
CA LEU A 342 -7.32 -11.87 -15.51
C LEU A 342 -8.06 -12.50 -14.33
N LEU A 343 -8.61 -13.70 -14.51
CA LEU A 343 -9.31 -14.43 -13.43
C LEU A 343 -8.33 -14.89 -12.34
N LEU A 344 -7.15 -15.35 -12.74
CA LEU A 344 -6.15 -15.82 -11.78
C LEU A 344 -5.54 -14.69 -10.98
N VAL A 345 -5.25 -13.52 -11.58
CA VAL A 345 -4.75 -12.36 -10.82
C VAL A 345 -5.79 -11.87 -9.82
N ALA A 346 -7.08 -11.83 -10.21
CA ALA A 346 -8.16 -11.49 -9.27
C ALA A 346 -8.23 -12.47 -8.09
N LEU A 347 -8.02 -13.76 -8.34
CA LEU A 347 -8.00 -14.78 -7.29
C LEU A 347 -6.78 -14.65 -6.39
N VAL A 348 -5.58 -14.39 -6.95
CA VAL A 348 -4.36 -14.10 -6.18
C VAL A 348 -4.59 -12.92 -5.25
N ALA A 349 -5.11 -11.81 -5.80
CA ALA A 349 -5.39 -10.60 -5.05
C ALA A 349 -6.47 -10.82 -3.97
N CYS A 350 -7.48 -11.64 -4.25
CA CYS A 350 -8.49 -12.00 -3.25
C CYS A 350 -7.86 -12.74 -2.06
N LEU A 351 -7.01 -13.72 -2.33
CA LEU A 351 -6.29 -14.45 -1.27
C LEU A 351 -5.34 -13.54 -0.50
N ALA A 352 -4.63 -12.64 -1.18
CA ALA A 352 -3.78 -11.62 -0.55
C ALA A 352 -4.59 -10.63 0.30
N GLY A 353 -5.77 -10.21 -0.17
CA GLY A 353 -6.70 -9.35 0.57
C GLY A 353 -7.18 -9.97 1.88
N ILE A 354 -7.46 -11.28 1.88
CA ILE A 354 -7.77 -12.02 3.10
C ILE A 354 -6.58 -11.96 4.08
N VAL A 355 -5.36 -12.28 3.62
CA VAL A 355 -4.16 -12.27 4.45
C VAL A 355 -3.91 -10.88 5.04
N ASN A 356 -3.96 -9.83 4.23
CA ASN A 356 -3.75 -8.45 4.66
C ASN A 356 -4.77 -8.00 5.73
N THR A 357 -6.03 -8.40 5.58
CA THR A 357 -7.08 -8.05 6.54
C THR A 357 -6.93 -8.81 7.86
N VAL A 358 -6.54 -10.08 7.81
CA VAL A 358 -6.34 -10.94 8.99
C VAL A 358 -5.05 -10.60 9.73
N PHE A 359 -4.06 -10.01 9.04
CA PHE A 359 -2.74 -9.71 9.59
C PHE A 359 -2.79 -8.80 10.82
N SER A 360 -3.49 -7.67 10.75
CA SER A 360 -3.55 -6.70 11.85
C SER A 360 -4.18 -7.30 13.12
N PRO A 361 -5.35 -7.96 13.10
CA PRO A 361 -5.91 -8.67 14.26
C PRO A 361 -4.98 -9.78 14.79
N ALA A 362 -4.27 -10.49 13.90
CA ALA A 362 -3.33 -11.53 14.32
C ALA A 362 -2.15 -10.95 15.12
N VAL A 363 -1.59 -9.83 14.67
CA VAL A 363 -0.53 -9.10 15.38
C VAL A 363 -1.06 -8.57 16.71
N MET A 364 -2.24 -7.93 16.73
CA MET A 364 -2.85 -7.37 17.95
C MET A 364 -3.14 -8.44 19.01
N LYS A 365 -3.49 -9.67 18.60
CA LYS A 365 -3.73 -10.78 19.52
C LYS A 365 -2.44 -11.34 20.12
N ALA A 366 -1.34 -11.27 19.36
CA ALA A 366 -0.05 -11.86 19.74
C ALA A 366 0.85 -10.91 20.54
N ALA A 367 0.76 -9.60 20.28
CA ALA A 367 1.58 -8.59 20.92
C ALA A 367 0.90 -8.04 22.18
N PRO A 368 1.62 -7.87 23.33
CA PRO A 368 1.12 -7.12 24.46
C PRO A 368 0.75 -5.69 24.03
N LYS A 369 -0.34 -5.14 24.57
CA LYS A 369 -0.87 -3.81 24.18
C LYS A 369 0.18 -2.70 24.26
N GLU A 370 1.08 -2.79 25.21
CA GLU A 370 2.16 -1.82 25.47
C GLU A 370 3.25 -1.81 24.37
N TYR A 371 3.37 -2.90 23.59
CA TYR A 371 4.40 -3.07 22.57
C TYR A 371 3.86 -3.04 21.13
N LEU A 372 2.55 -2.89 20.93
CA LEU A 372 1.92 -2.89 19.60
C LEU A 372 2.56 -1.88 18.64
N GLY A 373 2.80 -0.65 19.10
CA GLY A 373 3.45 0.38 18.30
C GLY A 373 4.85 -0.02 17.86
N ARG A 374 5.65 -0.59 18.78
CA ARG A 374 7.02 -1.06 18.48
C ARG A 374 7.03 -2.26 17.53
N VAL A 375 6.05 -3.14 17.63
CA VAL A 375 5.87 -4.28 16.73
C VAL A 375 5.59 -3.79 15.30
N VAL A 376 4.66 -2.84 15.12
CA VAL A 376 4.34 -2.26 13.80
C VAL A 376 5.55 -1.52 13.21
N GLN A 377 6.35 -0.85 14.03
CA GLN A 377 7.59 -0.18 13.63
C GLN A 377 8.67 -1.15 13.10
N VAL A 378 8.62 -2.44 13.43
CA VAL A 378 9.51 -3.46 12.87
C VAL A 378 8.94 -4.02 11.56
N PHE A 379 7.62 -4.26 11.49
CA PHE A 379 6.99 -4.82 10.29
C PHE A 379 7.09 -3.91 9.07
N ASN A 380 6.75 -2.62 9.21
CA ASN A 380 6.69 -1.71 8.07
C ASN A 380 8.03 -1.54 7.34
N PRO A 381 9.16 -1.26 8.02
CA PRO A 381 10.46 -1.21 7.34
C PRO A 381 10.88 -2.56 6.74
N ALA A 382 10.60 -3.68 7.43
CA ALA A 382 10.94 -5.01 6.92
C ALA A 382 10.19 -5.31 5.62
N MET A 383 8.90 -5.01 5.55
CA MET A 383 8.09 -5.15 4.32
C MET A 383 8.57 -4.23 3.21
N SER A 384 8.89 -2.96 3.52
CA SER A 384 9.40 -2.00 2.54
C SER A 384 10.73 -2.46 1.95
N LEU A 385 11.67 -2.89 2.79
CA LEU A 385 12.97 -3.41 2.36
C LEU A 385 12.81 -4.70 1.53
N ALA A 386 11.93 -5.60 1.96
CA ALA A 386 11.64 -6.84 1.23
C ALA A 386 11.06 -6.54 -0.16
N SER A 387 10.13 -5.59 -0.26
CA SER A 387 9.54 -5.14 -1.53
C SER A 387 10.60 -4.51 -2.45
N MET A 388 11.41 -3.60 -1.92
CA MET A 388 12.49 -2.95 -2.68
C MET A 388 13.51 -3.97 -3.17
N LEU A 389 13.91 -4.92 -2.32
CA LEU A 389 14.83 -5.99 -2.71
C LEU A 389 14.23 -6.86 -3.82
N SER A 390 12.97 -7.25 -3.69
CA SER A 390 12.27 -8.03 -4.71
C SER A 390 12.21 -7.30 -6.06
N LEU A 391 11.82 -6.02 -6.06
CA LEU A 391 11.77 -5.20 -7.27
C LEU A 391 13.14 -5.03 -7.91
N ALA A 392 14.19 -4.76 -7.10
CA ALA A 392 15.54 -4.61 -7.60
C ALA A 392 16.07 -5.91 -8.22
N VAL A 393 15.91 -7.02 -7.49
CA VAL A 393 16.40 -8.34 -7.93
C VAL A 393 15.64 -8.82 -9.16
N SER A 394 14.31 -8.73 -9.17
CA SER A 394 13.49 -9.17 -10.31
C SER A 394 13.74 -8.35 -11.56
N GLY A 395 13.82 -7.02 -11.44
CA GLY A 395 14.15 -6.13 -12.55
C GLY A 395 15.56 -6.37 -13.10
N TRP A 396 16.55 -6.57 -12.21
CA TRP A 396 17.92 -6.90 -12.60
C TRP A 396 18.00 -8.29 -13.27
N LEU A 397 17.40 -9.33 -12.69
CA LEU A 397 17.39 -10.67 -13.27
C LEU A 397 16.76 -10.67 -14.66
N ALA A 398 15.60 -10.01 -14.83
CA ALA A 398 14.89 -9.94 -16.10
C ALA A 398 15.70 -9.19 -17.18
N SER A 399 16.52 -8.20 -16.77
CA SER A 399 17.23 -7.30 -17.69
C SER A 399 18.66 -7.74 -18.02
N THR A 400 19.27 -8.61 -17.21
CA THR A 400 20.69 -8.99 -17.37
C THR A 400 20.87 -10.49 -17.45
N VAL A 401 20.54 -11.23 -16.38
CA VAL A 401 20.85 -12.66 -16.25
C VAL A 401 19.97 -13.50 -17.16
N LEU A 402 18.67 -13.19 -17.21
CA LEU A 402 17.67 -13.99 -17.90
C LEU A 402 17.27 -13.42 -19.28
N VAL A 403 17.95 -12.41 -19.74
CA VAL A 403 17.61 -11.69 -20.99
C VAL A 403 17.48 -12.60 -22.22
N HIS A 404 18.34 -13.60 -22.32
CA HIS A 404 18.35 -14.57 -23.43
C HIS A 404 17.83 -15.95 -23.02
N TYR A 405 17.21 -16.04 -21.84
CA TYR A 405 16.71 -17.32 -21.37
C TYR A 405 15.42 -17.70 -22.11
N HIS A 406 15.51 -18.74 -22.90
CA HIS A 406 14.41 -19.46 -23.52
C HIS A 406 14.68 -20.96 -23.27
N GLY A 407 14.12 -21.47 -22.20
CA GLY A 407 14.36 -22.86 -21.76
C GLY A 407 13.07 -23.69 -21.76
N GLU A 408 13.25 -24.99 -21.78
CA GLU A 408 12.19 -25.95 -21.48
C GLU A 408 12.50 -26.61 -20.14
N ILE A 409 11.57 -26.47 -19.19
CA ILE A 409 11.63 -27.17 -17.91
C ILE A 409 10.39 -28.07 -17.81
N GLY A 410 10.63 -29.39 -17.79
CA GLY A 410 9.53 -30.36 -17.68
C GLY A 410 8.58 -30.37 -18.88
N GLY A 411 9.07 -30.05 -20.10
CA GLY A 411 8.26 -30.00 -21.32
C GLY A 411 7.43 -28.69 -21.48
N LEU A 412 7.66 -27.70 -20.62
CA LEU A 412 7.02 -26.38 -20.69
C LEU A 412 8.04 -25.35 -21.16
N HIS A 413 7.72 -24.61 -22.23
CA HIS A 413 8.49 -23.45 -22.64
C HIS A 413 8.40 -22.36 -21.59
N MET A 414 9.54 -21.86 -21.13
CA MET A 414 9.66 -20.84 -20.09
C MET A 414 10.47 -19.65 -20.59
N GLY A 415 9.83 -18.49 -20.62
CA GLY A 415 10.50 -17.21 -20.81
C GLY A 415 11.11 -16.67 -19.51
N ARG A 416 11.82 -15.55 -19.63
CA ARG A 416 12.46 -14.86 -18.49
C ARG A 416 11.46 -14.46 -17.39
N ILE A 417 10.28 -13.96 -17.78
CA ILE A 417 9.26 -13.50 -16.84
C ILE A 417 8.60 -14.69 -16.13
N ASP A 418 8.29 -15.77 -16.90
CA ASP A 418 7.71 -17.01 -16.33
C ASP A 418 8.58 -17.62 -15.25
N LEU A 419 9.90 -17.61 -15.46
CA LEU A 419 10.84 -18.17 -14.49
C LEU A 419 10.86 -17.36 -13.19
N ILE A 420 10.88 -16.02 -13.30
CA ILE A 420 10.86 -15.14 -12.13
C ILE A 420 9.54 -15.29 -11.37
N PHE A 421 8.39 -15.33 -12.07
CA PHE A 421 7.08 -15.51 -11.45
C PHE A 421 6.96 -16.89 -10.80
N THR A 422 7.53 -17.93 -11.43
CA THR A 422 7.59 -19.28 -10.85
C THR A 422 8.41 -19.32 -9.56
N ALA A 423 9.56 -18.65 -9.55
CA ALA A 423 10.38 -18.55 -8.34
C ALA A 423 9.64 -17.78 -7.23
N GLY A 424 8.95 -16.67 -7.58
CA GLY A 424 8.08 -15.94 -6.65
C GLY A 424 6.94 -16.80 -6.11
N ALA A 425 6.27 -17.55 -6.99
CA ALA A 425 5.21 -18.49 -6.61
C ALA A 425 5.70 -19.58 -5.65
N ALA A 426 6.86 -20.15 -5.92
CA ALA A 426 7.51 -21.13 -5.05
C ALA A 426 7.80 -20.55 -3.66
N LEU A 427 8.35 -19.32 -3.61
CA LEU A 427 8.59 -18.61 -2.35
C LEU A 427 7.31 -18.40 -1.55
N VAL A 428 6.25 -17.89 -2.20
CA VAL A 428 4.95 -17.66 -1.55
C VAL A 428 4.34 -18.97 -1.03
N THR A 429 4.39 -20.05 -1.83
CA THR A 429 3.90 -21.38 -1.43
C THR A 429 4.68 -21.92 -0.23
N LEU A 430 6.01 -21.81 -0.26
CA LEU A 430 6.88 -22.24 0.85
C LEU A 430 6.62 -21.38 2.09
N GLY A 431 6.40 -20.08 1.94
CA GLY A 431 6.01 -19.18 3.04
C GLY A 431 4.68 -19.59 3.68
N GLY A 432 3.68 -19.95 2.87
CA GLY A 432 2.42 -20.49 3.34
C GLY A 432 2.60 -21.83 4.09
N ALA A 433 3.36 -22.77 3.51
CA ALA A 433 3.68 -24.05 4.14
C ALA A 433 4.43 -23.86 5.47
N TYR A 434 5.43 -22.98 5.49
CA TYR A 434 6.16 -22.59 6.70
C TYR A 434 5.20 -22.10 7.79
N GLY A 435 4.26 -21.22 7.45
CA GLY A 435 3.22 -20.76 8.38
C GLY A 435 2.33 -21.89 8.90
N GLY A 436 1.94 -22.81 8.02
CA GLY A 436 1.15 -23.99 8.40
C GLY A 436 1.84 -24.87 9.45
N ILE A 437 3.18 -25.01 9.35
CA ILE A 437 4.00 -25.82 10.24
C ILE A 437 4.33 -25.07 11.54
N PHE A 438 4.81 -23.83 11.45
CA PHE A 438 5.43 -23.11 12.58
C PHE A 438 4.49 -22.18 13.33
N LEU A 439 3.31 -21.81 12.79
CA LEU A 439 2.33 -21.01 13.54
C LEU A 439 1.78 -21.83 14.72
N PRO A 440 1.95 -21.35 15.97
CA PRO A 440 1.47 -22.05 17.17
C PRO A 440 -0.05 -22.29 17.13
N ARG A 441 -0.47 -23.47 17.56
CA ARG A 441 -1.89 -23.86 17.67
C ARG A 441 -2.63 -23.12 18.79
N ASP A 442 -1.91 -22.64 19.79
CA ASP A 442 -2.44 -21.96 20.98
C ASP A 442 -2.99 -20.55 20.73
N ALA A 443 -2.80 -20.00 19.54
CA ALA A 443 -3.40 -18.71 19.14
C ALA A 443 -4.94 -18.75 19.06
N GLU A 444 -5.56 -19.94 19.11
CA GLU A 444 -7.01 -20.13 19.07
C GLU A 444 -7.63 -20.21 20.49
N SER A 445 -6.84 -20.46 21.54
CA SER A 445 -7.36 -20.56 22.90
C SER A 445 -7.48 -19.17 23.58
N PRO A 446 -8.62 -18.79 24.12
CA PRO A 446 -8.75 -17.62 24.98
C PRO A 446 -8.10 -17.93 26.35
N ARG A 447 -6.76 -17.92 26.45
CA ARG A 447 -6.07 -17.95 27.73
C ARG A 447 -6.22 -16.60 28.43
N GLY A 448 -7.39 -16.36 29.02
CA GLY A 448 -7.64 -15.11 29.75
C GLY A 448 -8.78 -15.21 30.78
N VAL A 449 -9.60 -16.27 30.73
CA VAL A 449 -10.78 -16.36 31.66
C VAL A 449 -10.56 -17.38 32.77
N SER A 450 -9.65 -18.34 32.63
CA SER A 450 -9.42 -19.36 33.67
C SER A 450 -8.49 -18.91 34.81
N SER A 451 -7.55 -17.98 34.57
CA SER A 451 -6.65 -17.46 35.60
C SER A 451 -7.32 -16.46 36.54
N GLY A 452 -8.27 -15.66 36.02
CA GLY A 452 -9.05 -14.73 36.83
C GLY A 452 -10.03 -15.43 37.78
N ARG A 453 -10.62 -16.57 37.37
CA ARG A 453 -11.51 -17.37 38.24
C ARG A 453 -10.75 -18.17 39.29
N ALA A 454 -9.50 -18.59 38.99
CA ALA A 454 -8.66 -19.25 39.98
C ALA A 454 -8.09 -18.27 41.02
N ALA A 455 -7.74 -17.05 40.59
CA ALA A 455 -7.29 -15.98 41.50
C ALA A 455 -8.43 -15.47 42.40
N SER A 456 -9.62 -15.26 41.84
CA SER A 456 -10.80 -14.83 42.63
C SER A 456 -11.31 -15.91 43.60
N ARG A 457 -11.17 -17.20 43.28
CA ARG A 457 -11.47 -18.31 44.24
C ARG A 457 -10.42 -18.38 45.36
N ARG A 458 -9.15 -18.05 45.11
CA ARG A 458 -8.12 -17.99 46.16
C ARG A 458 -8.34 -16.79 47.09
N LEU A 459 -8.72 -15.64 46.60
CA LEU A 459 -9.05 -14.46 47.38
C LEU A 459 -10.29 -14.67 48.24
N ARG A 460 -11.36 -15.28 47.71
CA ARG A 460 -12.57 -15.62 48.49
C ARG A 460 -12.35 -16.71 49.55
N ARG A 461 -11.33 -17.56 49.43
CA ARG A 461 -10.93 -18.52 50.48
C ARG A 461 -10.10 -17.90 51.60
N ALA A 462 -9.42 -16.78 51.32
CA ALA A 462 -8.62 -16.04 52.28
C ALA A 462 -9.49 -15.11 53.16
N GLU A 463 -10.72 -14.78 52.73
CA GLU A 463 -11.66 -13.90 53.43
C GLU A 463 -12.75 -14.65 54.22
N ALA A 464 -12.71 -15.98 54.28
CA ALA A 464 -13.62 -16.75 55.11
C ALA A 464 -13.29 -16.58 56.60
N PRO A 465 -14.18 -16.05 57.44
CA PRO A 465 -13.91 -15.86 58.86
C PRO A 465 -13.77 -17.24 59.53
N THR A 466 -12.72 -17.40 60.35
CA THR A 466 -12.52 -18.53 61.23
C THR A 466 -13.69 -18.62 62.20
N PRO A 467 -14.33 -19.80 62.35
CA PRO A 467 -15.38 -19.97 63.37
C PRO A 467 -14.75 -19.92 64.77
N ARG A 468 -15.36 -19.11 65.63
CA ARG A 468 -15.11 -19.10 67.08
C ARG A 468 -15.75 -20.30 67.75
#